data_1b40122378163ca3cfb84d45c628f68e
#
_entry.id   1b40122378163ca3cfb84d45c628f68e
#
_cell.length_a   1.000
_cell.length_b   1.000
_cell.length_c   1.000
_cell.angle_alpha   90.00
_cell.angle_beta   90.00
_cell.angle_gamma   90.00
#
_symmetry.space_group_name_H-M   'P 1'
#
loop_
_entity.id
_entity.type
_entity.pdbx_description
1 polymer ?
#
loop_
_entity_poly.entity_id
_entity_poly.type
_entity_poly.pdbx_seq_one_letter_code
_entity_poly.pdbx_strand_id
1 'polypeptide(L)'
;MLNPTEIRPILKQWVAKAMPHEETDVFIEELCFIDKARRADLVHANGKLTAFEIKSHADTLSRWEGQQEAYMACFDEVWLCCHSKHLVKALESCLPHVGVLVVDDYSGMAMIRKAKPNKFQDKFHLTGFLWRNELDALANQHGVQTKSRDLIKEVRRQLSDALPISEIRSHVLACLKLRYR
;
A
#
# COMPACT_ATOMS: atom_id res chain seq x y z
N MET A 1 -6.02 -19.01 18.17
CA MET A 1 -6.32 -18.42 16.83
C MET A 1 -5.87 -16.96 16.85
N LEU A 2 -4.93 -16.61 15.98
CA LEU A 2 -4.34 -15.28 15.90
C LEU A 2 -5.35 -14.25 15.34
N ASN A 3 -5.42 -13.07 15.97
CA ASN A 3 -6.16 -11.92 15.46
C ASN A 3 -5.23 -11.03 14.59
N PRO A 4 -5.76 -10.03 13.84
CA PRO A 4 -4.93 -9.20 12.96
C PRO A 4 -3.80 -8.46 13.66
N THR A 5 -3.99 -8.03 14.91
CA THR A 5 -2.95 -7.34 15.71
C THR A 5 -1.79 -8.27 16.06
N GLU A 6 -2.06 -9.56 16.28
CA GLU A 6 -1.05 -10.59 16.54
C GLU A 6 -0.35 -11.05 15.25
N ILE A 7 -1.06 -11.09 14.12
CA ILE A 7 -0.49 -11.44 12.81
C ILE A 7 0.49 -10.37 12.31
N ARG A 8 0.20 -9.09 12.56
CA ARG A 8 0.99 -7.96 12.02
C ARG A 8 2.48 -8.02 12.38
N PRO A 9 2.89 -8.23 13.65
CA PRO A 9 4.31 -8.36 13.98
C PRO A 9 4.98 -9.58 13.33
N ILE A 10 4.27 -10.70 13.18
CA ILE A 10 4.78 -11.89 12.49
C ILE A 10 5.03 -11.56 11.01
N LEU A 11 4.08 -10.88 10.37
CA LEU A 11 4.20 -10.42 9.00
C LEU A 11 5.37 -9.45 8.82
N LYS A 12 5.54 -8.46 9.72
CA LYS A 12 6.69 -7.53 9.69
C LYS A 12 8.03 -8.28 9.74
N GLN A 13 8.16 -9.24 10.64
CA GLN A 13 9.39 -10.06 10.75
C GLN A 13 9.63 -10.88 9.48
N TRP A 14 8.58 -11.47 8.92
CA TRP A 14 8.69 -12.22 7.68
C TRP A 14 9.12 -11.32 6.51
N VAL A 15 8.47 -10.16 6.35
CA VAL A 15 8.78 -9.18 5.29
C VAL A 15 10.23 -8.69 5.41
N ALA A 16 10.69 -8.34 6.62
CA ALA A 16 12.06 -7.88 6.85
C ALA A 16 13.13 -8.93 6.48
N LYS A 17 12.79 -10.23 6.55
CA LYS A 17 13.69 -11.33 6.15
C LYS A 17 13.60 -11.68 4.67
N ALA A 18 12.40 -11.60 4.09
CA ALA A 18 12.11 -12.09 2.74
C ALA A 18 12.21 -11.02 1.66
N MET A 19 12.20 -9.74 2.01
CA MET A 19 12.25 -8.60 1.09
C MET A 19 13.44 -7.70 1.43
N PRO A 20 14.04 -7.01 0.44
CA PRO A 20 15.07 -6.01 0.71
C PRO A 20 14.55 -4.97 1.72
N HIS A 21 15.36 -4.68 2.73
CA HIS A 21 15.06 -3.70 3.76
C HIS A 21 16.37 -3.02 4.20
N GLU A 22 16.42 -1.70 4.03
CA GLU A 22 17.54 -0.84 4.37
C GLU A 22 17.19 0.02 5.60
N GLU A 23 18.19 0.66 6.21
CA GLU A 23 18.00 1.51 7.40
C GLU A 23 16.99 2.66 7.18
N THR A 24 16.90 3.16 5.95
CA THR A 24 15.97 4.24 5.60
C THR A 24 14.55 3.75 5.27
N ASP A 25 14.34 2.45 5.19
CA ASP A 25 13.03 1.86 4.87
C ASP A 25 12.13 1.84 6.10
N VAL A 26 10.83 1.95 5.87
CA VAL A 26 9.86 2.03 6.96
C VAL A 26 8.71 1.06 6.78
N PHE A 27 8.20 0.58 7.90
CA PHE A 27 6.90 -0.08 7.99
C PHE A 27 5.87 0.92 8.50
N ILE A 28 4.74 1.01 7.79
CA ILE A 28 3.63 1.90 8.13
C ILE A 28 2.43 1.02 8.43
N GLU A 29 1.92 1.12 9.65
CA GLU A 29 0.71 0.42 10.08
C GLU A 29 -0.52 1.30 9.86
N GLU A 30 -1.64 0.69 9.45
CA GLU A 30 -2.92 1.38 9.34
C GLU A 30 -2.89 2.60 8.40
N LEU A 31 -2.14 2.52 7.28
CA LEU A 31 -2.04 3.63 6.32
C LEU A 31 -3.36 3.86 5.60
N CYS A 32 -3.95 5.04 5.79
CA CYS A 32 -5.14 5.47 5.07
C CYS A 32 -4.83 5.84 3.62
N PHE A 33 -5.70 5.46 2.69
CA PHE A 33 -5.61 5.78 1.26
C PHE A 33 -7.01 5.96 0.64
N ILE A 34 -7.09 6.34 -0.64
CA ILE A 34 -8.35 6.71 -1.33
C ILE A 34 -9.14 7.72 -0.47
N ASP A 35 -8.55 8.89 -0.23
CA ASP A 35 -9.18 9.96 0.57
C ASP A 35 -9.67 9.48 1.95
N LYS A 36 -8.92 8.59 2.61
CA LYS A 36 -9.21 7.93 3.90
C LYS A 36 -10.40 6.95 3.85
N ALA A 37 -10.93 6.63 2.67
CA ALA A 37 -12.01 5.65 2.54
C ALA A 37 -11.54 4.20 2.72
N ARG A 38 -10.23 3.97 2.63
CA ARG A 38 -9.58 2.66 2.79
C ARG A 38 -8.38 2.79 3.73
N ARG A 39 -7.98 1.66 4.30
CA ARG A 39 -6.84 1.57 5.21
C ARG A 39 -6.12 0.25 4.99
N ALA A 40 -4.83 0.31 4.72
CA ALA A 40 -3.98 -0.86 4.59
C ALA A 40 -3.43 -1.26 5.97
N ASP A 41 -3.52 -2.54 6.30
CA ASP A 41 -3.08 -3.04 7.62
C ASP A 41 -1.58 -2.86 7.84
N LEU A 42 -0.79 -3.07 6.79
CA LEU A 42 0.65 -2.85 6.81
C LEU A 42 1.12 -2.40 5.43
N VAL A 43 2.02 -1.42 5.40
CA VAL A 43 2.73 -0.99 4.19
C VAL A 43 4.22 -1.02 4.45
N HIS A 44 4.99 -1.58 3.51
CA HIS A 44 6.44 -1.53 3.49
C HIS A 44 6.91 -0.58 2.39
N ALA A 45 7.63 0.47 2.78
CA ALA A 45 8.20 1.46 1.88
C ALA A 45 9.71 1.24 1.78
N ASN A 46 10.16 0.53 0.72
CA ASN A 46 11.53 0.06 0.50
C ASN A 46 12.01 0.30 -0.96
N GLY A 47 11.85 1.52 -1.47
CA GLY A 47 12.06 1.83 -2.90
C GLY A 47 10.79 1.66 -3.73
N LYS A 48 9.79 1.02 -3.16
CA LYS A 48 8.42 0.89 -3.66
C LYS A 48 7.44 0.87 -2.48
N LEU A 49 6.15 1.05 -2.76
CA LEU A 49 5.08 0.89 -1.77
C LEU A 49 4.46 -0.49 -1.91
N THR A 50 4.72 -1.37 -0.96
CA THR A 50 4.12 -2.71 -0.89
C THR A 50 3.07 -2.74 0.20
N ALA A 51 1.81 -2.99 -0.15
CA ALA A 51 0.72 -3.08 0.80
C ALA A 51 0.36 -4.53 1.13
N PHE A 52 0.01 -4.75 2.38
CA PHE A 52 -0.46 -6.03 2.91
C PHE A 52 -1.82 -5.83 3.58
N GLU A 53 -2.81 -6.61 3.14
CA GLU A 53 -4.08 -6.78 3.83
C GLU A 53 -4.03 -8.05 4.66
N ILE A 54 -4.49 -8.00 5.90
CA ILE A 54 -4.48 -9.13 6.83
C ILE A 54 -5.90 -9.67 7.02
N LYS A 55 -6.07 -10.98 6.87
CA LYS A 55 -7.32 -11.68 7.14
C LYS A 55 -7.07 -12.82 8.12
N SER A 56 -7.45 -12.62 9.36
CA SER A 56 -7.34 -13.59 10.45
C SER A 56 -8.32 -14.76 10.27
N HIS A 57 -8.27 -15.72 11.16
CA HIS A 57 -9.23 -16.83 11.19
C HIS A 57 -10.69 -16.35 11.30
N ALA A 58 -10.96 -15.31 12.10
CA ALA A 58 -12.31 -14.81 12.34
C ALA A 58 -12.88 -13.99 11.16
N ASP A 59 -12.02 -13.50 10.26
CA ASP A 59 -12.43 -12.66 9.13
C ASP A 59 -13.09 -13.45 8.00
N THR A 60 -13.63 -12.71 7.03
CA THR A 60 -14.14 -13.23 5.76
C THR A 60 -13.44 -12.52 4.59
N LEU A 61 -13.39 -13.17 3.43
CA LEU A 61 -12.82 -12.57 2.21
C LEU A 61 -13.86 -11.80 1.36
N SER A 62 -15.11 -11.73 1.77
CA SER A 62 -16.18 -11.11 0.98
C SER A 62 -15.94 -9.64 0.65
N ARG A 63 -15.33 -8.87 1.57
CA ARG A 63 -14.95 -7.47 1.33
C ARG A 63 -13.68 -7.33 0.51
N TRP A 64 -12.80 -8.33 0.53
CA TRP A 64 -11.52 -8.28 -0.15
C TRP A 64 -11.68 -8.15 -1.66
N GLU A 65 -12.61 -8.87 -2.25
CA GLU A 65 -12.90 -8.80 -3.69
C GLU A 65 -13.16 -7.37 -4.17
N GLY A 66 -13.96 -6.59 -3.41
CA GLY A 66 -14.23 -5.18 -3.73
C GLY A 66 -13.15 -4.18 -3.26
N GLN A 67 -12.16 -4.63 -2.48
CA GLN A 67 -11.07 -3.77 -2.01
C GLN A 67 -9.85 -3.79 -2.95
N GLN A 68 -9.63 -4.88 -3.67
CA GLN A 68 -8.42 -5.11 -4.46
C GLN A 68 -8.15 -3.99 -5.47
N GLU A 69 -9.17 -3.49 -6.18
CA GLU A 69 -9.02 -2.42 -7.15
C GLU A 69 -8.48 -1.13 -6.52
N ALA A 70 -8.95 -0.78 -5.32
CA ALA A 70 -8.46 0.38 -4.58
C ALA A 70 -6.98 0.21 -4.20
N TYR A 71 -6.57 -0.99 -3.78
CA TYR A 71 -5.17 -1.30 -3.52
C TYR A 71 -4.32 -1.20 -4.78
N MET A 72 -4.81 -1.76 -5.90
CA MET A 72 -4.11 -1.72 -7.18
C MET A 72 -3.97 -0.28 -7.73
N ALA A 73 -4.90 0.63 -7.40
CA ALA A 73 -4.78 2.03 -7.79
C ALA A 73 -3.69 2.81 -7.03
N CYS A 74 -3.20 2.30 -5.89
CA CYS A 74 -2.33 3.07 -4.98
C CYS A 74 -0.95 2.45 -4.73
N PHE A 75 -0.78 1.13 -4.83
CA PHE A 75 0.44 0.46 -4.38
C PHE A 75 1.19 -0.23 -5.52
N ASP A 76 2.52 -0.31 -5.41
CA ASP A 76 3.38 -0.96 -6.40
C ASP A 76 3.27 -2.49 -6.38
N GLU A 77 3.05 -3.05 -5.20
CA GLU A 77 2.75 -4.46 -4.97
C GLU A 77 1.67 -4.59 -3.90
N VAL A 78 0.81 -5.58 -4.07
CA VAL A 78 -0.29 -5.86 -3.15
C VAL A 78 -0.23 -7.32 -2.73
N TRP A 79 -0.37 -7.56 -1.43
CA TRP A 79 -0.37 -8.88 -0.84
C TRP A 79 -1.58 -9.08 0.05
N LEU A 80 -2.18 -10.26 -0.02
CA LEU A 80 -3.13 -10.76 0.97
C LEU A 80 -2.40 -11.72 1.90
N CYS A 81 -2.31 -11.38 3.19
CA CYS A 81 -1.87 -12.27 4.25
C CYS A 81 -3.08 -12.85 4.96
N CYS A 82 -3.41 -14.10 4.74
CA CYS A 82 -4.61 -14.70 5.30
C CYS A 82 -4.32 -15.96 6.13
N HIS A 83 -5.22 -16.24 7.08
CA HIS A 83 -5.18 -17.51 7.79
C HIS A 83 -5.35 -18.69 6.82
N SER A 84 -4.68 -19.80 7.10
CA SER A 84 -4.63 -21.00 6.23
C SER A 84 -6.02 -21.51 5.80
N LYS A 85 -7.04 -21.37 6.63
CA LYS A 85 -8.42 -21.75 6.28
C LYS A 85 -8.98 -21.02 5.08
N HIS A 86 -8.44 -19.82 4.77
CA HIS A 86 -8.91 -18.99 3.66
C HIS A 86 -8.16 -19.24 2.35
N LEU A 87 -7.14 -20.10 2.35
CA LEU A 87 -6.20 -20.25 1.24
C LEU A 87 -6.90 -20.52 -0.10
N VAL A 88 -7.79 -21.50 -0.15
CA VAL A 88 -8.47 -21.89 -1.41
C VAL A 88 -9.25 -20.70 -1.97
N LYS A 89 -10.09 -20.08 -1.13
CA LYS A 89 -10.87 -18.91 -1.54
C LYS A 89 -9.99 -17.71 -1.90
N ALA A 90 -8.86 -17.51 -1.21
CA ALA A 90 -7.90 -16.45 -1.53
C ALA A 90 -7.29 -16.63 -2.93
N LEU A 91 -6.92 -17.86 -3.29
CA LEU A 91 -6.37 -18.15 -4.62
C LEU A 91 -7.40 -17.98 -5.75
N GLU A 92 -8.68 -18.27 -5.47
CA GLU A 92 -9.78 -18.09 -6.42
C GLU A 92 -10.18 -16.63 -6.60
N SER A 93 -10.22 -15.84 -5.51
CA SER A 93 -10.76 -14.47 -5.51
C SER A 93 -9.72 -13.36 -5.72
N CYS A 94 -8.44 -13.64 -5.47
CA CYS A 94 -7.39 -12.63 -5.65
C CYS A 94 -7.04 -12.44 -7.12
N LEU A 95 -6.93 -11.17 -7.53
CA LEU A 95 -6.39 -10.79 -8.84
C LEU A 95 -5.03 -11.46 -9.08
N PRO A 96 -4.67 -11.77 -10.34
CA PRO A 96 -3.42 -12.49 -10.67
C PRO A 96 -2.12 -11.78 -10.25
N HIS A 97 -2.17 -10.48 -10.01
CA HIS A 97 -1.03 -9.67 -9.57
C HIS A 97 -0.86 -9.65 -8.05
N VAL A 98 -1.91 -9.98 -7.29
CA VAL A 98 -1.89 -9.99 -5.82
C VAL A 98 -1.10 -11.20 -5.32
N GLY A 99 -0.11 -10.96 -4.46
CA GLY A 99 0.60 -12.02 -3.74
C GLY A 99 -0.28 -12.63 -2.64
N VAL A 100 -0.02 -13.88 -2.29
CA VAL A 100 -0.75 -14.59 -1.22
C VAL A 100 0.26 -15.16 -0.23
N LEU A 101 0.15 -14.70 1.01
CA LEU A 101 0.83 -15.26 2.19
C LEU A 101 -0.19 -15.98 3.05
N VAL A 102 0.23 -17.08 3.65
CA VAL A 102 -0.60 -17.81 4.64
C VAL A 102 0.07 -17.73 5.99
N VAL A 103 -0.75 -17.55 7.02
CA VAL A 103 -0.34 -17.69 8.41
C VAL A 103 -1.18 -18.79 9.07
N ASP A 104 -0.56 -19.61 9.90
CA ASP A 104 -1.25 -20.63 10.70
C ASP A 104 -1.40 -20.20 12.17
N ASP A 105 -2.06 -21.06 12.97
CA ASP A 105 -2.29 -20.80 14.39
C ASP A 105 -1.01 -20.89 15.26
N TYR A 106 0.08 -21.40 14.70
CA TYR A 106 1.38 -21.56 15.36
C TYR A 106 2.39 -20.46 14.96
N SER A 107 1.91 -19.39 14.31
CA SER A 107 2.73 -18.30 13.79
C SER A 107 3.66 -18.70 12.63
N GLY A 108 3.45 -19.86 12.02
CA GLY A 108 4.10 -20.25 10.78
C GLY A 108 3.59 -19.38 9.62
N MET A 109 4.50 -18.86 8.79
CA MET A 109 4.15 -18.06 7.62
C MET A 109 4.83 -18.59 6.36
N ALA A 110 4.04 -18.71 5.28
CA ALA A 110 4.52 -19.20 4.00
C ALA A 110 4.00 -18.35 2.83
N MET A 111 4.86 -18.15 1.83
CA MET A 111 4.47 -17.54 0.56
C MET A 111 3.90 -18.61 -0.38
N ILE A 112 2.65 -18.44 -0.76
CA ILE A 112 1.94 -19.34 -1.66
C ILE A 112 2.01 -18.84 -3.11
N ARG A 113 1.84 -17.53 -3.29
CA ARG A 113 1.93 -16.86 -4.59
C ARG A 113 2.68 -15.55 -4.44
N LYS A 114 3.71 -15.35 -5.26
CA LYS A 114 4.44 -14.07 -5.28
C LYS A 114 3.60 -12.97 -5.91
N ALA A 115 3.60 -11.77 -5.33
CA ALA A 115 3.02 -10.60 -5.97
C ALA A 115 3.78 -10.23 -7.24
N LYS A 116 3.07 -9.69 -8.23
CA LYS A 116 3.65 -9.13 -9.45
C LYS A 116 3.65 -7.61 -9.37
N PRO A 117 4.65 -6.94 -10.00
CA PRO A 117 4.65 -5.49 -10.10
C PRO A 117 3.34 -4.99 -10.70
N ASN A 118 2.76 -4.00 -10.04
CA ASN A 118 1.49 -3.41 -10.43
C ASN A 118 1.71 -2.27 -11.43
N LYS A 119 0.94 -2.25 -12.52
CA LYS A 119 0.95 -1.20 -13.56
C LYS A 119 -0.36 -0.42 -13.63
N PHE A 120 -1.28 -0.66 -12.70
CA PHE A 120 -2.64 -0.08 -12.69
C PHE A 120 -2.77 1.11 -11.72
N GLN A 121 -1.64 1.64 -11.25
CA GLN A 121 -1.65 2.78 -10.34
C GLN A 121 -2.24 4.02 -11.02
N ASP A 122 -3.03 4.76 -10.25
CA ASP A 122 -3.64 6.01 -10.66
C ASP A 122 -2.90 7.20 -10.03
N LYS A 123 -2.49 8.16 -10.85
CA LYS A 123 -1.73 9.34 -10.43
C LYS A 123 -2.47 10.19 -9.40
N PHE A 124 -3.77 10.38 -9.58
CA PHE A 124 -4.59 11.17 -8.66
C PHE A 124 -4.71 10.47 -7.30
N HIS A 125 -4.86 9.15 -7.28
CA HIS A 125 -4.90 8.39 -6.03
C HIS A 125 -3.54 8.39 -5.32
N LEU A 126 -2.43 8.31 -6.05
CA LEU A 126 -1.08 8.42 -5.47
C LEU A 126 -0.86 9.77 -4.79
N THR A 127 -1.28 10.89 -5.41
CA THR A 127 -1.18 12.20 -4.77
C THR A 127 -2.00 12.33 -3.49
N GLY A 128 -2.95 11.43 -3.26
CA GLY A 128 -3.75 11.37 -2.04
C GLY A 128 -2.99 10.99 -0.77
N PHE A 129 -1.78 10.43 -0.90
CA PHE A 129 -0.88 10.19 0.24
C PHE A 129 -0.18 11.45 0.76
N LEU A 130 -0.16 12.52 -0.05
CA LEU A 130 0.58 13.74 0.24
C LEU A 130 -0.25 14.75 1.04
N TRP A 131 0.39 15.40 1.99
CA TRP A 131 -0.16 16.56 2.66
C TRP A 131 -0.06 17.81 1.76
N ARG A 132 -0.78 18.88 2.09
CA ARG A 132 -0.81 20.09 1.28
C ARG A 132 0.59 20.68 1.03
N ASN A 133 1.40 20.81 2.05
CA ASN A 133 2.78 21.30 1.92
C ASN A 133 3.68 20.40 1.06
N GLU A 134 3.45 19.09 1.07
CA GLU A 134 4.17 18.12 0.23
C GLU A 134 3.73 18.22 -1.24
N LEU A 135 2.43 18.44 -1.49
CA LEU A 135 1.90 18.74 -2.84
C LEU A 135 2.47 20.05 -3.38
N ASP A 136 2.53 21.11 -2.56
CA ASP A 136 3.09 22.40 -2.94
C ASP A 136 4.62 22.28 -3.23
N ALA A 137 5.34 21.47 -2.45
CA ALA A 137 6.76 21.19 -2.70
C ALA A 137 6.96 20.46 -4.03
N LEU A 138 6.15 19.46 -4.35
CA LEU A 138 6.19 18.75 -5.62
C LEU A 138 5.87 19.69 -6.80
N ALA A 139 4.85 20.57 -6.65
CA ALA A 139 4.48 21.55 -7.65
C ALA A 139 5.66 22.52 -7.94
N ASN A 140 6.27 23.06 -6.88
CA ASN A 140 7.41 23.98 -7.01
C ASN A 140 8.61 23.30 -7.65
N GLN A 141 8.92 22.06 -7.28
CA GLN A 141 10.04 21.29 -7.85
C GLN A 141 9.93 21.13 -9.38
N HIS A 142 8.71 20.99 -9.88
CA HIS A 142 8.44 20.74 -11.31
C HIS A 142 7.85 21.96 -12.05
N GLY A 143 7.78 23.12 -11.41
CA GLY A 143 7.26 24.35 -12.03
C GLY A 143 5.76 24.31 -12.35
N VAL A 144 4.99 23.44 -11.68
CA VAL A 144 3.54 23.38 -11.82
C VAL A 144 2.91 24.54 -11.07
N GLN A 145 2.16 25.38 -11.78
CA GLN A 145 1.54 26.57 -11.20
C GLN A 145 0.32 26.21 -10.35
N THR A 146 0.42 26.42 -9.04
CA THR A 146 -0.66 26.26 -8.08
C THR A 146 -0.86 27.56 -7.30
N LYS A 147 -2.05 27.79 -6.77
CA LYS A 147 -2.36 28.93 -5.92
C LYS A 147 -2.62 28.50 -4.50
N SER A 148 -2.23 29.30 -3.52
CA SER A 148 -2.46 29.01 -2.10
C SER A 148 -3.95 28.77 -1.75
N ARG A 149 -4.87 29.40 -2.50
CA ARG A 149 -6.32 29.24 -2.36
C ARG A 149 -6.91 28.01 -3.04
N ASP A 150 -6.14 27.31 -3.89
CA ASP A 150 -6.63 26.12 -4.59
C ASP A 150 -6.95 25.01 -3.57
N LEU A 151 -8.04 24.31 -3.77
CA LEU A 151 -8.41 23.18 -2.94
C LEU A 151 -7.40 22.04 -3.13
N ILE A 152 -7.18 21.23 -2.10
CA ILE A 152 -6.24 20.09 -2.16
C ILE A 152 -6.54 19.19 -3.37
N LYS A 153 -7.81 18.91 -3.67
CA LYS A 153 -8.20 18.09 -4.82
C LYS A 153 -7.85 18.74 -6.17
N GLU A 154 -7.89 20.06 -6.25
CA GLU A 154 -7.49 20.80 -7.46
C GLU A 154 -5.99 20.71 -7.68
N VAL A 155 -5.19 20.93 -6.63
CA VAL A 155 -3.73 20.79 -6.69
C VAL A 155 -3.34 19.36 -7.08
N ARG A 156 -3.97 18.35 -6.47
CA ARG A 156 -3.76 16.94 -6.83
C ARG A 156 -4.06 16.66 -8.30
N ARG A 157 -5.13 17.23 -8.85
CA ARG A 157 -5.50 17.07 -10.27
C ARG A 157 -4.47 17.73 -11.17
N GLN A 158 -4.08 18.98 -10.88
CA GLN A 158 -3.06 19.71 -11.64
C GLN A 158 -1.73 18.92 -11.70
N LEU A 159 -1.28 18.38 -10.56
CA LEU A 159 -0.06 17.56 -10.49
C LEU A 159 -0.22 16.23 -11.26
N SER A 160 -1.36 15.59 -11.15
CA SER A 160 -1.63 14.32 -11.85
C SER A 160 -1.69 14.49 -13.36
N ASP A 161 -2.18 15.63 -13.83
CA ASP A 161 -2.24 15.94 -15.26
C ASP A 161 -0.87 16.35 -15.81
N ALA A 162 -0.08 17.10 -15.03
CA ALA A 162 1.19 17.67 -15.47
C ALA A 162 2.38 16.69 -15.36
N LEU A 163 2.40 15.79 -14.38
CA LEU A 163 3.59 15.00 -14.06
C LEU A 163 3.48 13.53 -14.51
N PRO A 164 4.61 12.91 -14.89
CA PRO A 164 4.65 11.47 -15.09
C PRO A 164 4.49 10.74 -13.76
N ILE A 165 3.97 9.53 -13.80
CA ILE A 165 3.71 8.71 -12.61
C ILE A 165 4.98 8.42 -11.80
N SER A 166 6.13 8.31 -12.45
CA SER A 166 7.43 8.07 -11.80
C SER A 166 7.81 9.19 -10.83
N GLU A 167 7.58 10.44 -11.20
CA GLU A 167 7.88 11.61 -10.36
C GLU A 167 6.97 11.65 -9.13
N ILE A 168 5.67 11.44 -9.34
CA ILE A 168 4.69 11.37 -8.24
C ILE A 168 5.03 10.23 -7.28
N ARG A 169 5.33 9.02 -7.80
CA ARG A 169 5.70 7.86 -6.96
C ARG A 169 6.94 8.12 -6.13
N SER A 170 8.00 8.66 -6.75
CA SER A 170 9.26 8.96 -6.06
C SER A 170 9.04 9.95 -4.93
N HIS A 171 8.27 11.01 -5.17
CA HIS A 171 7.96 12.01 -4.16
C HIS A 171 7.09 11.45 -3.02
N VAL A 172 6.05 10.69 -3.35
CA VAL A 172 5.19 10.00 -2.35
C VAL A 172 6.02 9.09 -1.47
N LEU A 173 6.88 8.25 -2.06
CA LEU A 173 7.74 7.34 -1.32
C LEU A 173 8.66 8.08 -0.36
N ALA A 174 9.31 9.16 -0.83
CA ALA A 174 10.20 9.99 -0.01
C ALA A 174 9.45 10.64 1.17
N CYS A 175 8.28 11.23 0.91
CA CYS A 175 7.46 11.86 1.95
C CYS A 175 6.97 10.83 3.00
N LEU A 176 6.51 9.67 2.58
CA LEU A 176 6.08 8.62 3.51
C LEU A 176 7.24 8.08 4.34
N LYS A 177 8.39 7.82 3.74
CA LYS A 177 9.60 7.38 4.49
C LYS A 177 10.03 8.43 5.52
N LEU A 178 9.99 9.72 5.17
CA LEU A 178 10.34 10.79 6.10
C LEU A 178 9.33 10.92 7.25
N ARG A 179 8.05 10.76 6.97
CA ARG A 179 6.95 10.93 7.94
C ARG A 179 6.87 9.80 8.96
N TYR A 180 7.24 8.60 8.57
CA TYR A 180 7.10 7.38 9.40
C TYR A 180 8.44 6.79 9.87
N ARG A 181 9.50 7.55 9.80
CA ARG A 181 10.85 7.19 10.24
C ARG A 181 11.02 7.21 11.77
#